data_162daa6243faf71b7ce4b8885c546f6f
#
_entry.id   162daa6243faf71b7ce4b8885c546f6f
#
_cell.length_a   1.000
_cell.length_b   1.000
_cell.length_c   1.000
_cell.angle_alpha   90.00
_cell.angle_beta   90.00
_cell.angle_gamma   90.00
#
_symmetry.space_group_name_H-M   'P 1'
#
loop_
_entity.id
_entity.type
_entity.pdbx_description
1 polymer ?
#
loop_
_entity_poly.entity_id
_entity_poly.type
_entity_poly.pdbx_seq_one_letter_code
_entity_poly.pdbx_strand_id
1 'polypeptide(L)'
;MINLIPTPNDIQMSGERVALAPHCSAPKAFANAATTLRDYALRVHSIEISEGTGAIEFELDSTLEYEGYRIEVSESGAKVYAADVLGAQNAAVSLIQLMEKQGESLTLPIGTINDRPECSWRGFMIDLARNWHDISMLYEYVDMCRFYKVKYLHIHFTDDQSYTLPSKAFPKLSTEGRSYTEDEIRGLIAYSKLRGVEIIPEVDAPGHTACFGAAYGEIFGTNGIICQSDESMKGMETIYRELCELFSDSEYVHIGGDEAYNIPKWTTCPKCLEVYRRAGIDLDAMEQREREEFMYATFLKKICDIILDCGKTPVMWEGFSKEVNHMIPREAVVMSWENLYQTTPDLLNAGFRLVNCSWVPMYVLAPDKYWSPREIYEWNVYYWKPCHPRSPYINSSITLEPTKQIEGGELLAWGDHVIWSYPDNIEEGVCEEQRLVEERVGCLSENTWNRTKKCNDKIFFKAYAKAKKLQTRLRENKE
;
A
#
# COMPACT_ATOMS: atom_id res chain seq x y z
N MET A 1 -0.73 28.91 -13.07
CA MET A 1 -1.26 27.98 -12.04
C MET A 1 -0.81 26.59 -12.45
N ILE A 2 0.03 25.94 -11.64
CA ILE A 2 0.65 24.67 -11.98
C ILE A 2 -0.21 23.54 -11.46
N ASN A 3 -0.36 22.51 -12.29
CA ASN A 3 -1.30 21.41 -12.07
C ASN A 3 -0.50 20.13 -11.77
N LEU A 4 0.20 20.10 -10.61
CA LEU A 4 0.88 18.90 -10.09
C LEU A 4 0.06 18.24 -8.99
N ILE A 5 0.02 16.93 -8.99
CA ILE A 5 -0.57 16.09 -7.94
C ILE A 5 0.45 15.01 -7.53
N PRO A 6 0.81 14.93 -6.26
CA PRO A 6 0.51 15.88 -5.19
C PRO A 6 1.09 17.28 -5.44
N THR A 7 0.47 18.28 -4.78
CA THR A 7 0.94 19.68 -4.86
C THR A 7 2.32 19.81 -4.21
N PRO A 8 3.32 20.39 -4.89
CA PRO A 8 4.65 20.56 -4.30
C PRO A 8 4.65 21.48 -3.08
N ASN A 9 5.56 21.23 -2.14
CA ASN A 9 5.71 22.05 -0.93
C ASN A 9 6.11 23.51 -1.24
N ASP A 10 7.04 23.71 -2.20
CA ASP A 10 7.42 25.03 -2.70
C ASP A 10 7.58 25.02 -4.22
N ILE A 11 6.98 25.98 -4.88
CA ILE A 11 6.96 26.12 -6.33
C ILE A 11 6.95 27.59 -6.76
N GLN A 12 7.91 27.96 -7.60
CA GLN A 12 8.06 29.31 -8.12
C GLN A 12 8.23 29.23 -9.63
N MET A 13 7.27 29.77 -10.40
CA MET A 13 7.28 29.72 -11.87
C MET A 13 7.14 31.12 -12.47
N SER A 14 7.89 31.39 -13.54
CA SER A 14 7.83 32.66 -14.27
C SER A 14 6.54 32.85 -15.07
N GLY A 15 5.89 31.77 -15.44
CA GLY A 15 4.77 31.75 -16.39
C GLY A 15 5.19 31.49 -17.84
N GLU A 16 6.49 31.52 -18.12
CA GLU A 16 7.09 31.20 -19.42
C GLU A 16 7.42 29.72 -19.54
N ARG A 17 7.59 29.21 -20.76
CA ARG A 17 8.01 27.84 -21.04
C ARG A 17 9.22 27.85 -21.96
N VAL A 18 10.12 26.90 -21.73
CA VAL A 18 11.27 26.63 -22.61
C VAL A 18 11.00 25.37 -23.44
N ALA A 19 11.38 25.40 -24.71
CA ALA A 19 11.41 24.23 -25.57
C ALA A 19 12.80 23.60 -25.51
N LEU A 20 12.85 22.30 -25.19
CA LEU A 20 14.09 21.55 -25.04
C LEU A 20 14.13 20.40 -26.03
N ALA A 21 15.31 20.04 -26.50
CA ALA A 21 15.51 18.78 -27.20
C ALA A 21 15.15 17.60 -26.27
N PRO A 22 14.60 16.50 -26.79
CA PRO A 22 14.15 15.38 -25.95
C PRO A 22 15.34 14.49 -25.55
N HIS A 23 16.22 14.99 -24.69
CA HIS A 23 17.38 14.27 -24.15
C HIS A 23 17.35 14.28 -22.62
N CYS A 24 17.83 13.18 -22.04
CA CYS A 24 17.96 13.03 -20.60
C CYS A 24 19.27 12.34 -20.24
N SER A 25 19.97 12.88 -19.26
CA SER A 25 21.13 12.24 -18.62
C SER A 25 20.90 12.05 -17.13
N ALA A 26 21.43 10.95 -16.58
CA ALA A 26 21.33 10.63 -15.17
C ALA A 26 22.56 9.83 -14.72
N PRO A 27 23.03 10.02 -13.47
CA PRO A 27 24.03 9.13 -12.91
C PRO A 27 23.47 7.71 -12.77
N LYS A 28 24.36 6.72 -12.71
CA LYS A 28 23.98 5.30 -12.60
C LYS A 28 22.98 5.04 -11.46
N ALA A 29 23.11 5.75 -10.34
CA ALA A 29 22.18 5.65 -9.21
C ALA A 29 20.74 6.02 -9.57
N PHE A 30 20.53 6.87 -10.56
CA PHE A 30 19.21 7.36 -10.99
C PHE A 30 18.76 6.79 -12.34
N ALA A 31 19.42 5.73 -12.83
CA ALA A 31 19.06 5.10 -14.11
C ALA A 31 17.60 4.69 -14.18
N ASN A 32 17.04 4.16 -13.10
CA ASN A 32 15.63 3.78 -13.02
C ASN A 32 14.70 5.00 -13.16
N ALA A 33 15.02 6.14 -12.55
CA ALA A 33 14.23 7.35 -12.67
C ALA A 33 14.25 7.91 -14.11
N ALA A 34 15.42 7.90 -14.76
CA ALA A 34 15.55 8.25 -16.16
C ALA A 34 14.76 7.29 -17.09
N THR A 35 14.74 6.00 -16.78
CA THR A 35 13.92 5.00 -17.50
C THR A 35 12.44 5.28 -17.32
N THR A 36 11.98 5.55 -16.09
CA THR A 36 10.59 5.95 -15.81
C THR A 36 10.21 7.24 -16.57
N LEU A 37 11.10 8.25 -16.57
CA LEU A 37 10.86 9.49 -17.30
C LEU A 37 10.68 9.23 -18.80
N ARG A 38 11.56 8.43 -19.41
CA ARG A 38 11.50 8.10 -20.85
C ARG A 38 10.23 7.34 -21.21
N ASP A 39 9.93 6.29 -20.48
CA ASP A 39 8.73 5.48 -20.70
C ASP A 39 7.44 6.32 -20.56
N TYR A 40 7.33 7.08 -19.49
CA TYR A 40 6.13 7.89 -19.26
C TYR A 40 6.02 9.08 -20.24
N ALA A 41 7.13 9.68 -20.67
CA ALA A 41 7.10 10.73 -21.72
C ALA A 41 6.58 10.17 -23.04
N LEU A 42 6.98 8.97 -23.41
CA LEU A 42 6.49 8.28 -24.61
C LEU A 42 4.98 7.98 -24.47
N ARG A 43 4.57 7.31 -23.40
CA ARG A 43 3.19 6.85 -23.21
C ARG A 43 2.20 8.00 -22.96
N VAL A 44 2.60 9.04 -22.23
CA VAL A 44 1.70 10.16 -21.86
C VAL A 44 1.68 11.25 -22.91
N HIS A 45 2.84 11.58 -23.52
CA HIS A 45 3.00 12.72 -24.39
C HIS A 45 3.40 12.38 -25.83
N SER A 46 3.66 11.11 -26.15
CA SER A 46 4.22 10.66 -27.42
C SER A 46 5.54 11.39 -27.74
N ILE A 47 6.39 11.54 -26.70
CA ILE A 47 7.73 12.14 -26.78
C ILE A 47 8.75 11.03 -26.51
N GLU A 48 9.57 10.72 -27.50
CA GLU A 48 10.70 9.81 -27.34
C GLU A 48 11.89 10.58 -26.78
N ILE A 49 12.27 10.31 -25.54
CA ILE A 49 13.43 10.92 -24.87
C ILE A 49 14.62 9.97 -25.01
N SER A 50 15.69 10.41 -25.70
CA SER A 50 16.94 9.68 -25.84
C SER A 50 17.92 9.98 -24.71
N GLU A 51 18.96 9.17 -24.58
CA GLU A 51 20.07 9.44 -23.68
C GLU A 51 20.93 10.56 -24.24
N GLY A 52 21.27 11.56 -23.40
CA GLY A 52 22.07 12.71 -23.81
C GLY A 52 22.02 13.84 -22.77
N THR A 53 22.98 14.76 -22.90
CA THR A 53 23.14 15.94 -22.04
C THR A 53 22.47 17.18 -22.65
N GLY A 54 22.31 18.24 -21.84
CA GLY A 54 21.90 19.56 -22.29
C GLY A 54 20.39 19.82 -22.33
N ALA A 55 19.56 18.88 -21.85
CA ALA A 55 18.11 19.12 -21.76
C ALA A 55 17.57 18.84 -20.37
N ILE A 56 17.50 17.56 -19.96
CA ILE A 56 17.12 17.16 -18.59
C ILE A 56 18.31 16.42 -17.97
N GLU A 57 18.81 16.93 -16.86
CA GLU A 57 20.00 16.38 -16.19
C GLU A 57 19.72 16.09 -14.72
N PHE A 58 19.90 14.83 -14.32
CA PHE A 58 19.74 14.39 -12.94
C PHE A 58 21.09 14.43 -12.22
N GLU A 59 21.10 14.98 -11.02
CA GLU A 59 22.27 15.10 -10.15
C GLU A 59 21.93 14.66 -8.72
N LEU A 60 22.88 14.01 -8.02
CA LEU A 60 22.73 13.66 -6.61
C LEU A 60 23.00 14.89 -5.75
N ASP A 61 22.09 15.20 -4.84
CA ASP A 61 22.25 16.22 -3.81
C ASP A 61 21.92 15.64 -2.43
N SER A 62 22.94 15.15 -1.73
CA SER A 62 22.81 14.54 -0.40
C SER A 62 22.46 15.54 0.72
N THR A 63 22.31 16.82 0.42
CA THR A 63 21.85 17.84 1.38
C THR A 63 20.34 17.91 1.48
N LEU A 64 19.62 17.34 0.49
CA LEU A 64 18.17 17.21 0.51
C LEU A 64 17.74 16.11 1.49
N GLU A 65 16.53 16.22 2.02
CA GLU A 65 15.95 15.20 2.88
C GLU A 65 15.55 13.94 2.10
N TYR A 66 15.37 12.81 2.78
CA TYR A 66 14.97 11.54 2.18
C TYR A 66 13.70 11.69 1.32
N GLU A 67 13.70 11.08 0.13
CA GLU A 67 12.69 11.22 -0.94
C GLU A 67 12.54 12.66 -1.49
N GLY A 68 13.38 13.61 -1.03
CA GLY A 68 13.36 15.00 -1.46
C GLY A 68 13.98 15.21 -2.83
N TYR A 69 13.50 16.24 -3.53
CA TYR A 69 14.04 16.64 -4.82
C TYR A 69 13.88 18.15 -5.06
N ARG A 70 14.72 18.68 -5.95
CA ARG A 70 14.62 20.02 -6.49
C ARG A 70 14.69 19.97 -8.02
N ILE A 71 13.81 20.69 -8.68
CA ILE A 71 13.82 20.89 -10.14
C ILE A 71 14.07 22.37 -10.41
N GLU A 72 15.03 22.66 -11.28
CA GLU A 72 15.36 24.01 -11.77
C GLU A 72 15.26 24.02 -13.29
N VAL A 73 14.25 24.71 -13.82
CA VAL A 73 14.07 24.88 -15.28
C VAL A 73 14.45 26.28 -15.69
N SER A 74 15.34 26.39 -16.66
CA SER A 74 15.83 27.64 -17.26
C SER A 74 15.78 27.58 -18.78
N GLU A 75 16.16 28.65 -19.46
CA GLU A 75 16.29 28.65 -20.92
C GLU A 75 17.32 27.63 -21.45
N SER A 76 18.29 27.23 -20.61
CA SER A 76 19.37 26.31 -20.98
C SER A 76 19.06 24.83 -20.72
N GLY A 77 17.96 24.51 -20.01
CA GLY A 77 17.60 23.14 -19.66
C GLY A 77 16.91 22.99 -18.32
N ALA A 78 16.72 21.75 -17.91
CA ALA A 78 16.15 21.36 -16.63
C ALA A 78 17.19 20.56 -15.81
N LYS A 79 17.54 21.04 -14.63
CA LYS A 79 18.36 20.32 -13.65
C LYS A 79 17.47 19.74 -12.57
N VAL A 80 17.71 18.48 -12.24
CA VAL A 80 16.97 17.70 -11.25
C VAL A 80 17.95 17.24 -10.19
N TYR A 81 17.83 17.77 -8.99
CA TYR A 81 18.60 17.34 -7.84
C TYR A 81 17.76 16.44 -6.96
N ALA A 82 18.28 15.32 -6.53
CA ALA A 82 17.57 14.37 -5.68
C ALA A 82 18.47 13.81 -4.58
N ALA A 83 17.88 13.60 -3.39
CA ALA A 83 18.56 13.03 -2.24
C ALA A 83 18.93 11.56 -2.45
N ASP A 84 18.05 10.83 -3.13
CA ASP A 84 18.08 9.38 -3.30
C ASP A 84 17.28 8.95 -4.54
N VAL A 85 17.20 7.63 -4.75
CA VAL A 85 16.48 7.03 -5.90
C VAL A 85 15.01 7.40 -5.91
N LEU A 86 14.34 7.43 -4.74
CA LEU A 86 12.92 7.78 -4.65
C LEU A 86 12.67 9.25 -4.92
N GLY A 87 13.55 10.14 -4.44
CA GLY A 87 13.54 11.57 -4.78
C GLY A 87 13.66 11.80 -6.29
N ALA A 88 14.57 11.07 -6.96
CA ALA A 88 14.72 11.12 -8.42
C ALA A 88 13.45 10.61 -9.14
N GLN A 89 12.82 9.52 -8.67
CA GLN A 89 11.56 9.01 -9.18
C GLN A 89 10.41 10.03 -9.00
N ASN A 90 10.35 10.68 -7.85
CA ASN A 90 9.35 11.73 -7.56
C ASN A 90 9.51 12.92 -8.51
N ALA A 91 10.76 13.34 -8.77
CA ALA A 91 11.07 14.39 -9.73
C ALA A 91 10.70 14.03 -11.17
N ALA A 92 11.01 12.80 -11.60
CA ALA A 92 10.67 12.29 -12.93
C ALA A 92 9.17 12.42 -13.21
N VAL A 93 8.33 11.99 -12.26
CA VAL A 93 6.87 12.09 -12.38
C VAL A 93 6.40 13.56 -12.37
N SER A 94 7.01 14.42 -11.57
CA SER A 94 6.69 15.86 -11.61
C SER A 94 7.00 16.48 -12.97
N LEU A 95 8.12 16.09 -13.60
CA LEU A 95 8.42 16.51 -14.97
C LEU A 95 7.39 16.02 -15.97
N ILE A 96 6.92 14.77 -15.89
CA ILE A 96 5.86 14.23 -16.75
C ILE A 96 4.57 15.04 -16.63
N GLN A 97 4.16 15.41 -15.42
CA GLN A 97 2.95 16.21 -15.22
C GLN A 97 3.09 17.65 -15.70
N LEU A 98 4.31 18.19 -15.78
CA LEU A 98 4.64 19.55 -16.28
C LEU A 98 4.88 19.60 -17.78
N MET A 99 5.30 18.49 -18.37
CA MET A 99 5.72 18.38 -19.76
C MET A 99 4.55 18.59 -20.73
N GLU A 100 4.84 19.24 -21.86
CA GLU A 100 3.92 19.32 -23.01
C GLU A 100 4.74 19.13 -24.29
N LYS A 101 4.11 18.56 -25.32
CA LYS A 101 4.73 18.40 -26.64
C LYS A 101 4.50 19.63 -27.50
N GLN A 102 5.55 20.10 -28.19
CA GLN A 102 5.48 21.16 -29.18
C GLN A 102 6.34 20.80 -30.41
N GLY A 103 5.69 20.33 -31.47
CA GLY A 103 6.41 19.76 -32.62
C GLY A 103 7.24 18.54 -32.19
N GLU A 104 8.52 18.53 -32.48
CA GLU A 104 9.48 17.48 -32.08
C GLU A 104 10.15 17.78 -30.72
N SER A 105 9.86 18.94 -30.10
CA SER A 105 10.42 19.35 -28.83
C SER A 105 9.50 19.05 -27.66
N LEU A 106 10.09 18.83 -26.47
CA LEU A 106 9.37 18.92 -25.22
C LEU A 106 9.39 20.35 -24.68
N THR A 107 8.36 20.76 -23.97
CA THR A 107 8.37 22.06 -23.28
C THR A 107 8.15 21.89 -21.78
N LEU A 108 8.87 22.68 -20.98
CA LEU A 108 8.74 22.75 -19.52
C LEU A 108 8.50 24.20 -19.09
N PRO A 109 7.74 24.48 -18.02
CA PRO A 109 7.61 25.81 -17.46
C PRO A 109 8.91 26.22 -16.77
N ILE A 110 9.38 27.45 -17.02
CA ILE A 110 10.58 27.99 -16.37
C ILE A 110 10.30 28.31 -14.90
N GLY A 111 11.20 27.87 -14.02
CA GLY A 111 11.08 28.10 -12.58
C GLY A 111 11.70 27.01 -11.73
N THR A 112 11.33 26.98 -10.46
CA THR A 112 11.88 26.04 -9.47
C THR A 112 10.80 25.31 -8.70
N ILE A 113 11.09 24.06 -8.32
CA ILE A 113 10.31 23.24 -7.40
C ILE A 113 11.25 22.71 -6.33
N ASN A 114 10.86 22.83 -5.06
CA ASN A 114 11.47 22.10 -3.95
C ASN A 114 10.38 21.31 -3.26
N ASP A 115 10.58 19.99 -3.15
CA ASP A 115 9.48 19.11 -2.77
C ASP A 115 9.96 17.84 -2.08
N ARG A 116 9.15 17.34 -1.14
CA ARG A 116 9.32 16.07 -0.43
C ARG A 116 8.02 15.65 0.25
N PRO A 117 7.82 14.35 0.53
CA PRO A 117 6.67 13.91 1.31
C PRO A 117 6.82 14.28 2.80
N GLU A 118 5.69 14.55 3.46
CA GLU A 118 5.63 14.71 4.92
C GLU A 118 5.35 13.39 5.65
N CYS A 119 4.72 12.39 4.97
CA CYS A 119 4.49 11.07 5.51
C CYS A 119 5.45 10.05 4.88
N SER A 120 5.99 9.15 5.71
CA SER A 120 6.79 8.00 5.27
C SER A 120 5.92 6.93 4.62
N TRP A 121 4.68 6.74 5.10
CA TRP A 121 3.72 5.79 4.55
C TRP A 121 2.68 6.47 3.65
N ARG A 122 2.63 6.03 2.41
CA ARG A 122 1.69 6.44 1.38
C ARG A 122 1.32 5.20 0.61
N GLY A 123 0.24 4.53 1.03
CA GLY A 123 -0.13 3.19 0.56
C GLY A 123 -1.43 3.17 -0.25
N PHE A 124 -1.52 2.17 -1.11
CA PHE A 124 -2.74 1.73 -1.77
C PHE A 124 -2.82 0.21 -1.68
N MET A 125 -3.93 -0.32 -1.16
CA MET A 125 -4.20 -1.75 -1.06
C MET A 125 -5.26 -2.18 -2.06
N ILE A 126 -5.05 -3.37 -2.65
CA ILE A 126 -5.99 -4.07 -3.52
C ILE A 126 -6.22 -5.49 -3.03
N ASP A 127 -7.49 -5.89 -2.91
CA ASP A 127 -7.93 -7.23 -2.51
C ASP A 127 -8.11 -8.15 -3.72
N LEU A 128 -7.10 -8.97 -3.99
CA LEU A 128 -7.11 -9.94 -5.09
C LEU A 128 -7.69 -11.29 -4.68
N ALA A 129 -7.81 -11.54 -3.37
CA ALA A 129 -8.33 -12.80 -2.87
C ALA A 129 -9.84 -12.91 -3.07
N ARG A 130 -10.57 -11.81 -2.92
CA ARG A 130 -12.01 -11.75 -3.15
C ARG A 130 -12.35 -11.40 -4.59
N ASN A 131 -11.65 -10.42 -5.17
CA ASN A 131 -11.85 -9.97 -6.55
C ASN A 131 -10.53 -10.10 -7.33
N TRP A 132 -10.34 -11.23 -8.04
CA TRP A 132 -9.08 -11.50 -8.74
C TRP A 132 -8.94 -10.65 -9.99
N HIS A 133 -7.78 -10.01 -10.14
CA HIS A 133 -7.39 -9.21 -11.28
C HIS A 133 -6.29 -9.89 -12.08
N ASP A 134 -6.33 -9.75 -13.41
CA ASP A 134 -5.24 -10.19 -14.27
C ASP A 134 -3.94 -9.48 -13.91
N ILE A 135 -2.80 -10.18 -14.10
CA ILE A 135 -1.48 -9.63 -13.79
C ILE A 135 -1.20 -8.29 -14.50
N SER A 136 -1.75 -8.08 -15.69
CA SER A 136 -1.61 -6.82 -16.43
C SER A 136 -2.18 -5.61 -15.69
N MET A 137 -3.23 -5.79 -14.91
CA MET A 137 -3.80 -4.73 -14.07
C MET A 137 -2.90 -4.36 -12.90
N LEU A 138 -2.13 -5.31 -12.37
CA LEU A 138 -1.19 -5.02 -11.28
C LEU A 138 -0.06 -4.11 -11.76
N TYR A 139 0.39 -4.27 -13.01
CA TYR A 139 1.33 -3.32 -13.63
C TYR A 139 0.72 -1.91 -13.74
N GLU A 140 -0.58 -1.81 -14.05
CA GLU A 140 -1.29 -0.52 -14.08
C GLU A 140 -1.36 0.13 -12.70
N TYR A 141 -1.60 -0.66 -11.65
CA TYR A 141 -1.58 -0.16 -10.27
C TYR A 141 -0.19 0.31 -9.84
N VAL A 142 0.87 -0.36 -10.26
CA VAL A 142 2.24 0.11 -10.04
C VAL A 142 2.47 1.47 -10.72
N ASP A 143 2.07 1.61 -12.00
CA ASP A 143 2.19 2.87 -12.74
C ASP A 143 1.35 3.98 -12.10
N MET A 144 0.14 3.67 -11.66
CA MET A 144 -0.75 4.61 -10.95
C MET A 144 -0.12 5.06 -9.62
N CYS A 145 0.38 4.12 -8.81
CA CYS A 145 1.10 4.44 -7.58
C CYS A 145 2.28 5.37 -7.85
N ARG A 146 3.11 5.03 -8.84
CA ARG A 146 4.26 5.88 -9.20
C ARG A 146 3.82 7.25 -9.67
N PHE A 147 2.81 7.34 -10.56
CA PHE A 147 2.33 8.59 -11.14
C PHE A 147 1.83 9.59 -10.07
N TYR A 148 1.21 9.08 -9.02
CA TYR A 148 0.74 9.87 -7.88
C TYR A 148 1.69 9.84 -6.66
N LYS A 149 2.94 9.37 -6.82
CA LYS A 149 3.95 9.28 -5.75
C LYS A 149 3.49 8.49 -4.52
N VAL A 150 2.58 7.54 -4.69
CA VAL A 150 2.26 6.51 -3.70
C VAL A 150 3.45 5.55 -3.64
N LYS A 151 3.92 5.24 -2.42
CA LYS A 151 5.15 4.48 -2.21
C LYS A 151 4.90 2.98 -2.15
N TYR A 152 3.81 2.58 -1.53
CA TYR A 152 3.49 1.18 -1.27
C TYR A 152 2.27 0.73 -2.06
N LEU A 153 2.42 -0.39 -2.77
CA LEU A 153 1.32 -1.18 -3.30
C LEU A 153 1.13 -2.39 -2.38
N HIS A 154 0.16 -2.32 -1.49
CA HIS A 154 -0.20 -3.41 -0.61
C HIS A 154 -1.14 -4.36 -1.36
N ILE A 155 -0.84 -5.65 -1.37
CA ILE A 155 -1.65 -6.65 -2.07
C ILE A 155 -2.13 -7.70 -1.08
N HIS A 156 -3.45 -7.73 -0.88
CA HIS A 156 -4.15 -8.75 -0.10
C HIS A 156 -4.33 -10.00 -0.97
N PHE A 157 -3.36 -10.93 -0.85
CA PHE A 157 -3.27 -12.12 -1.70
C PHE A 157 -4.13 -13.29 -1.25
N THR A 158 -4.54 -13.31 0.01
CA THR A 158 -5.26 -14.47 0.57
C THR A 158 -6.43 -14.07 1.45
N ASP A 159 -7.55 -14.79 1.29
CA ASP A 159 -8.72 -14.69 2.13
C ASP A 159 -9.50 -16.01 2.09
N ASP A 160 -10.70 -16.08 2.67
CA ASP A 160 -11.57 -17.26 2.65
C ASP A 160 -11.82 -17.80 1.23
N GLN A 161 -11.91 -16.90 0.23
CA GLN A 161 -12.27 -17.23 -1.14
C GLN A 161 -11.12 -17.79 -1.96
N SER A 162 -9.89 -17.32 -1.73
CA SER A 162 -8.75 -17.78 -2.52
C SER A 162 -7.40 -17.50 -1.88
N TYR A 163 -6.42 -18.26 -2.33
CA TYR A 163 -4.99 -18.06 -2.14
C TYR A 163 -4.38 -17.80 -3.51
N THR A 164 -3.98 -16.58 -3.79
CA THR A 164 -3.61 -16.15 -5.15
C THR A 164 -2.10 -16.21 -5.45
N LEU A 165 -1.29 -16.65 -4.50
CA LEU A 165 0.16 -16.80 -4.64
C LEU A 165 0.57 -18.24 -5.01
N PRO A 166 1.75 -18.44 -5.61
CA PRO A 166 2.36 -19.75 -5.71
C PRO A 166 2.89 -20.19 -4.33
N SER A 167 2.80 -21.49 -4.02
CA SER A 167 3.52 -22.11 -2.91
C SER A 167 4.19 -23.40 -3.37
N LYS A 168 5.47 -23.55 -3.09
CA LYS A 168 6.24 -24.76 -3.42
C LYS A 168 5.94 -25.87 -2.41
N ALA A 169 5.82 -25.52 -1.13
CA ALA A 169 5.54 -26.47 -0.07
C ALA A 169 4.08 -26.92 -0.05
N PHE A 170 3.16 -26.04 -0.43
CA PHE A 170 1.72 -26.29 -0.40
C PHE A 170 1.05 -25.95 -1.73
N PRO A 171 1.36 -26.65 -2.84
CA PRO A 171 0.92 -26.27 -4.17
C PRO A 171 -0.62 -26.30 -4.38
N LYS A 172 -1.38 -27.03 -3.55
CA LYS A 172 -2.85 -27.03 -3.60
C LYS A 172 -3.47 -25.76 -2.98
N LEU A 173 -2.71 -24.91 -2.30
CA LEU A 173 -3.21 -23.62 -1.83
C LEU A 173 -3.54 -22.72 -3.01
N SER A 174 -2.66 -22.66 -4.02
CA SER A 174 -2.86 -21.83 -5.21
C SER A 174 -4.20 -22.14 -5.85
N THR A 175 -5.14 -21.18 -5.78
CA THR A 175 -6.52 -21.38 -6.25
C THR A 175 -6.54 -21.45 -7.76
N GLU A 176 -7.09 -22.53 -8.32
CA GLU A 176 -7.15 -22.75 -9.77
C GLU A 176 -7.90 -21.62 -10.47
N GLY A 177 -7.31 -21.05 -11.52
CA GLY A 177 -7.85 -19.94 -12.30
C GLY A 177 -7.87 -18.58 -11.57
N ARG A 178 -7.36 -18.51 -10.34
CA ARG A 178 -7.31 -17.29 -9.53
C ARG A 178 -6.00 -17.19 -8.76
N SER A 179 -4.89 -17.55 -9.39
CA SER A 179 -3.57 -17.45 -8.78
C SER A 179 -2.52 -17.10 -9.83
N TYR A 180 -1.46 -16.47 -9.37
CA TYR A 180 -0.33 -16.07 -10.21
C TYR A 180 0.76 -17.12 -10.16
N THR A 181 1.52 -17.19 -11.23
CA THR A 181 2.76 -17.97 -11.29
C THR A 181 3.90 -17.21 -10.57
N GLU A 182 4.94 -17.95 -10.18
CA GLU A 182 6.14 -17.33 -9.59
C GLU A 182 6.79 -16.33 -10.56
N ASP A 183 6.82 -16.63 -11.87
CA ASP A 183 7.41 -15.75 -12.88
C ASP A 183 6.61 -14.46 -13.06
N GLU A 184 5.28 -14.50 -13.02
CA GLU A 184 4.42 -13.31 -13.05
C GLU A 184 4.68 -12.41 -11.85
N ILE A 185 4.75 -12.97 -10.64
CA ILE A 185 5.03 -12.19 -9.41
C ILE A 185 6.45 -11.62 -9.45
N ARG A 186 7.46 -12.39 -9.88
CA ARG A 186 8.83 -11.88 -10.03
C ARG A 186 8.92 -10.76 -11.07
N GLY A 187 8.19 -10.88 -12.17
CA GLY A 187 8.07 -9.83 -13.18
C GLY A 187 7.48 -8.55 -12.60
N LEU A 188 6.39 -8.68 -11.85
CA LEU A 188 5.74 -7.56 -11.17
C LEU A 188 6.69 -6.88 -10.14
N ILE A 189 7.40 -7.65 -9.32
CA ILE A 189 8.38 -7.14 -8.35
C ILE A 189 9.49 -6.36 -9.07
N ALA A 190 10.05 -6.90 -10.15
CA ALA A 190 11.09 -6.23 -10.91
C ALA A 190 10.60 -4.90 -11.52
N TYR A 191 9.38 -4.89 -12.07
CA TYR A 191 8.76 -3.71 -12.62
C TYR A 191 8.48 -2.64 -11.55
N SER A 192 7.94 -3.04 -10.41
CA SER A 192 7.63 -2.15 -9.31
C SER A 192 8.89 -1.52 -8.73
N LYS A 193 9.96 -2.31 -8.58
CA LYS A 193 11.29 -1.83 -8.18
C LYS A 193 11.86 -0.80 -9.15
N LEU A 194 11.70 -1.03 -10.47
CA LEU A 194 12.11 -0.08 -11.50
C LEU A 194 11.39 1.28 -11.32
N ARG A 195 10.13 1.25 -10.92
CA ARG A 195 9.29 2.44 -10.69
C ARG A 195 9.48 3.07 -9.30
N GLY A 196 10.23 2.43 -8.40
CA GLY A 196 10.35 2.88 -7.00
C GLY A 196 9.03 2.79 -6.23
N VAL A 197 8.23 1.78 -6.54
CA VAL A 197 7.05 1.36 -5.77
C VAL A 197 7.41 0.06 -5.09
N GLU A 198 7.17 -0.05 -3.78
CA GLU A 198 7.41 -1.26 -3.01
C GLU A 198 6.10 -2.04 -2.88
N ILE A 199 6.14 -3.35 -3.15
CA ILE A 199 4.99 -4.23 -2.95
C ILE A 199 5.03 -4.75 -1.52
N ILE A 200 3.94 -4.56 -0.76
CA ILE A 200 3.74 -5.18 0.54
C ILE A 200 2.83 -6.39 0.33
N PRO A 201 3.36 -7.63 0.43
CA PRO A 201 2.53 -8.81 0.31
C PRO A 201 1.79 -9.09 1.62
N GLU A 202 0.49 -9.43 1.53
CA GLU A 202 -0.31 -9.90 2.65
C GLU A 202 -0.72 -11.36 2.46
N VAL A 203 -0.46 -12.17 3.49
CA VAL A 203 -1.08 -13.47 3.71
C VAL A 203 -1.79 -13.40 5.05
N ASP A 204 -3.12 -13.35 4.99
CA ASP A 204 -3.93 -13.15 6.19
C ASP A 204 -4.03 -14.41 7.05
N ALA A 205 -3.83 -14.24 8.36
CA ALA A 205 -4.00 -15.25 9.38
C ALA A 205 -4.10 -14.59 10.79
N PRO A 206 -4.79 -15.19 11.75
CA PRO A 206 -5.36 -16.55 11.74
C PRO A 206 -6.79 -16.66 11.20
N GLY A 207 -7.53 -15.54 11.08
CA GLY A 207 -8.81 -15.41 10.42
C GLY A 207 -8.67 -15.47 8.89
N HIS A 208 -9.79 -15.35 8.17
CA HIS A 208 -9.80 -15.27 6.70
C HIS A 208 -9.04 -16.41 5.98
N THR A 209 -9.17 -17.65 6.50
CA THR A 209 -8.32 -18.78 6.12
C THR A 209 -9.09 -20.03 5.68
N ALA A 210 -10.36 -19.86 5.22
CA ALA A 210 -11.13 -21.02 4.73
C ALA A 210 -10.45 -21.70 3.53
N CYS A 211 -9.73 -20.97 2.69
CA CYS A 211 -8.95 -21.53 1.58
C CYS A 211 -7.85 -22.50 2.06
N PHE A 212 -7.19 -22.22 3.20
CA PHE A 212 -6.22 -23.15 3.80
C PHE A 212 -6.88 -24.44 4.26
N GLY A 213 -8.05 -24.32 4.91
CA GLY A 213 -8.84 -25.45 5.37
C GLY A 213 -9.37 -26.32 4.24
N ALA A 214 -9.76 -25.70 3.12
CA ALA A 214 -10.20 -26.40 1.92
C ALA A 214 -9.07 -27.20 1.25
N ALA A 215 -7.86 -26.63 1.19
CA ALA A 215 -6.71 -27.24 0.51
C ALA A 215 -5.98 -28.29 1.37
N TYR A 216 -5.76 -27.99 2.67
CA TYR A 216 -4.96 -28.80 3.60
C TYR A 216 -5.56 -28.76 5.02
N GLY A 217 -6.86 -29.08 5.14
CA GLY A 217 -7.58 -29.03 6.42
C GLY A 217 -7.02 -29.97 7.50
N GLU A 218 -6.34 -31.06 7.12
CA GLU A 218 -5.64 -31.95 8.03
C GLU A 218 -4.47 -31.27 8.74
N ILE A 219 -3.83 -30.27 8.11
CA ILE A 219 -2.71 -29.49 8.63
C ILE A 219 -3.22 -28.22 9.31
N PHE A 220 -3.92 -27.37 8.56
CA PHE A 220 -4.28 -26.02 8.99
C PHE A 220 -5.60 -25.95 9.78
N GLY A 221 -6.40 -27.01 9.78
CA GLY A 221 -7.74 -27.04 10.38
C GLY A 221 -8.83 -26.66 9.40
N THR A 222 -10.09 -26.96 9.76
CA THR A 222 -11.28 -26.74 8.90
C THR A 222 -12.31 -25.78 9.51
N ASN A 223 -11.92 -25.04 10.55
CA ASN A 223 -12.85 -24.21 11.33
C ASN A 223 -12.85 -22.72 10.94
N GLY A 224 -12.28 -22.36 9.77
CA GLY A 224 -12.14 -20.97 9.34
C GLY A 224 -11.17 -20.16 10.22
N ILE A 225 -10.23 -20.87 10.85
CA ILE A 225 -9.13 -20.30 11.62
C ILE A 225 -7.97 -21.29 11.62
N ILE A 226 -6.74 -20.81 11.48
CA ILE A 226 -5.52 -21.64 11.49
C ILE A 226 -5.37 -22.35 12.85
N CYS A 227 -5.19 -23.66 12.81
CA CYS A 227 -4.93 -24.45 14.01
C CYS A 227 -3.56 -24.09 14.62
N GLN A 228 -3.46 -24.02 15.96
CA GLN A 228 -2.18 -23.72 16.63
C GLN A 228 -1.33 -24.97 16.93
N SER A 229 -1.63 -26.13 16.32
CA SER A 229 -0.77 -27.32 16.47
C SER A 229 0.63 -27.06 15.93
N ASP A 230 1.63 -27.82 16.43
CA ASP A 230 3.01 -27.68 15.94
C ASP A 230 3.12 -27.89 14.43
N GLU A 231 2.37 -28.84 13.87
CA GLU A 231 2.35 -29.14 12.45
C GLU A 231 1.81 -27.94 11.63
N SER A 232 0.70 -27.36 12.08
CA SER A 232 0.10 -26.18 11.45
C SER A 232 1.02 -24.98 11.54
N MET A 233 1.59 -24.70 12.71
CA MET A 233 2.51 -23.58 12.91
C MET A 233 3.80 -23.73 12.10
N LYS A 234 4.31 -24.96 11.93
CA LYS A 234 5.42 -25.23 11.01
C LYS A 234 5.04 -25.00 9.55
N GLY A 235 3.81 -25.34 9.19
CA GLY A 235 3.26 -25.02 7.85
C GLY A 235 3.20 -23.51 7.61
N MET A 236 2.68 -22.75 8.58
CA MET A 236 2.63 -21.29 8.50
C MET A 236 4.04 -20.67 8.43
N GLU A 237 4.99 -21.17 9.24
CA GLU A 237 6.39 -20.74 9.14
C GLU A 237 6.93 -20.95 7.73
N THR A 238 6.68 -22.12 7.13
CA THR A 238 7.13 -22.40 5.76
C THR A 238 6.54 -21.43 4.76
N ILE A 239 5.23 -21.14 4.84
CA ILE A 239 4.54 -20.21 3.95
C ILE A 239 5.10 -18.79 4.08
N TYR A 240 5.26 -18.27 5.30
CA TYR A 240 5.81 -16.93 5.50
C TYR A 240 7.29 -16.82 5.09
N ARG A 241 8.09 -17.88 5.24
CA ARG A 241 9.46 -17.90 4.72
C ARG A 241 9.49 -17.90 3.18
N GLU A 242 8.61 -18.69 2.52
CA GLU A 242 8.44 -18.63 1.05
C GLU A 242 8.02 -17.22 0.61
N LEU A 243 7.09 -16.58 1.33
CA LEU A 243 6.65 -15.21 1.05
C LEU A 243 7.81 -14.21 1.18
N CYS A 244 8.57 -14.28 2.28
CA CYS A 244 9.74 -13.42 2.51
C CYS A 244 10.83 -13.60 1.45
N GLU A 245 11.03 -14.84 0.97
CA GLU A 245 11.99 -15.14 -0.11
C GLU A 245 11.51 -14.58 -1.45
N LEU A 246 10.23 -14.78 -1.81
CA LEU A 246 9.65 -14.29 -3.05
C LEU A 246 9.67 -12.76 -3.11
N PHE A 247 9.32 -12.09 -2.02
CA PHE A 247 9.32 -10.63 -1.89
C PHE A 247 10.60 -10.12 -1.18
N SER A 248 11.76 -10.65 -1.55
CA SER A 248 13.04 -10.32 -0.89
C SER A 248 13.37 -8.83 -0.89
N ASP A 249 12.92 -8.08 -1.88
CA ASP A 249 13.12 -6.62 -2.01
C ASP A 249 12.18 -5.79 -1.11
N SER A 250 11.11 -6.37 -0.56
CA SER A 250 10.18 -5.68 0.34
C SER A 250 10.73 -5.61 1.76
N GLU A 251 10.63 -4.44 2.38
CA GLU A 251 10.94 -4.25 3.81
C GLU A 251 9.84 -4.84 4.70
N TYR A 252 8.60 -4.84 4.22
CA TYR A 252 7.40 -5.16 4.97
C TYR A 252 6.74 -6.45 4.49
N VAL A 253 6.14 -7.20 5.42
CA VAL A 253 5.22 -8.32 5.15
C VAL A 253 4.00 -8.16 6.04
N HIS A 254 2.82 -8.12 5.44
CA HIS A 254 1.56 -8.02 6.16
C HIS A 254 1.03 -9.40 6.50
N ILE A 255 0.63 -9.59 7.77
CA ILE A 255 0.20 -10.89 8.30
C ILE A 255 -1.32 -11.01 8.47
N GLY A 256 -2.08 -9.99 8.07
CA GLY A 256 -3.50 -9.90 8.39
C GLY A 256 -3.73 -9.61 9.87
N GLY A 257 -4.43 -10.51 10.55
CA GLY A 257 -4.60 -10.45 12.00
C GLY A 257 -5.85 -9.75 12.45
N ASP A 258 -6.82 -9.54 11.58
CA ASP A 258 -8.13 -9.00 11.92
C ASP A 258 -9.19 -10.11 12.00
N GLU A 259 -10.37 -9.74 12.43
CA GLU A 259 -11.63 -10.48 12.40
C GLU A 259 -11.58 -11.99 12.74
N ALA A 260 -10.63 -12.40 13.57
CA ALA A 260 -10.46 -13.79 13.97
C ALA A 260 -11.62 -14.30 14.86
N TYR A 261 -12.85 -14.25 14.36
CA TYR A 261 -14.08 -14.58 15.10
C TYR A 261 -14.15 -16.03 15.59
N ASN A 262 -13.35 -16.92 15.00
CA ASN A 262 -13.33 -18.35 15.34
C ASN A 262 -12.32 -18.71 16.45
N ILE A 263 -11.68 -17.74 17.12
CA ILE A 263 -10.78 -17.96 18.26
C ILE A 263 -11.37 -18.90 19.32
N PRO A 264 -12.69 -18.83 19.67
CA PRO A 264 -13.28 -19.79 20.59
C PRO A 264 -13.11 -21.26 20.19
N LYS A 265 -12.86 -21.58 18.93
CA LYS A 265 -12.56 -22.94 18.46
C LYS A 265 -11.21 -23.46 18.99
N TRP A 266 -10.24 -22.59 19.21
CA TRP A 266 -8.94 -22.98 19.78
C TRP A 266 -9.06 -23.47 21.22
N THR A 267 -9.95 -22.87 22.02
CA THR A 267 -10.13 -23.21 23.44
C THR A 267 -10.80 -24.57 23.66
N THR A 268 -11.28 -25.19 22.60
CA THR A 268 -11.87 -26.54 22.61
C THR A 268 -11.10 -27.53 21.71
N CYS A 269 -10.12 -27.08 20.96
CA CYS A 269 -9.31 -27.92 20.07
C CYS A 269 -8.24 -28.71 20.84
N PRO A 270 -8.28 -30.05 20.87
CA PRO A 270 -7.30 -30.83 21.62
C PRO A 270 -5.86 -30.60 21.14
N LYS A 271 -5.64 -30.42 19.83
CA LYS A 271 -4.31 -30.17 19.26
C LYS A 271 -3.76 -28.79 19.73
N CYS A 272 -4.60 -27.75 19.74
CA CYS A 272 -4.20 -26.42 20.23
C CYS A 272 -3.89 -26.46 21.74
N LEU A 273 -4.79 -27.02 22.55
CA LEU A 273 -4.62 -27.11 23.99
C LEU A 273 -3.36 -27.91 24.41
N GLU A 274 -3.04 -28.97 23.67
CA GLU A 274 -1.85 -29.78 23.92
C GLU A 274 -0.54 -28.99 23.78
N VAL A 275 -0.47 -28.03 22.86
CA VAL A 275 0.71 -27.14 22.69
C VAL A 275 0.96 -26.34 23.96
N TYR A 276 -0.08 -25.72 24.51
CA TYR A 276 0.03 -24.93 25.75
C TYR A 276 0.31 -25.78 26.97
N ARG A 277 -0.35 -26.95 27.08
CA ARG A 277 -0.11 -27.92 28.16
C ARG A 277 1.36 -28.36 28.19
N ARG A 278 1.96 -28.69 27.03
CA ARG A 278 3.39 -29.07 26.95
C ARG A 278 4.32 -27.91 27.29
N ALA A 279 3.91 -26.69 27.02
CA ALA A 279 4.65 -25.49 27.40
C ALA A 279 4.50 -25.14 28.91
N GLY A 280 3.72 -25.90 29.67
CA GLY A 280 3.48 -25.65 31.09
C GLY A 280 2.54 -24.46 31.35
N ILE A 281 1.76 -24.07 30.37
CA ILE A 281 0.79 -22.95 30.45
C ILE A 281 -0.56 -23.53 30.86
N ASP A 282 -1.06 -23.11 32.01
CA ASP A 282 -2.38 -23.52 32.53
C ASP A 282 -3.48 -22.54 31.97
N LEU A 283 -4.04 -22.93 30.82
CA LEU A 283 -5.13 -22.19 30.22
C LEU A 283 -6.44 -22.26 31.01
N ASP A 284 -6.62 -23.28 31.84
CA ASP A 284 -7.83 -23.47 32.65
C ASP A 284 -7.88 -22.53 33.87
N ALA A 285 -6.71 -22.00 34.26
CA ALA A 285 -6.62 -20.94 35.25
C ALA A 285 -7.05 -19.56 34.77
N MET A 286 -7.22 -19.36 33.46
CA MET A 286 -7.60 -18.11 32.83
C MET A 286 -9.11 -18.05 32.59
N GLU A 287 -9.69 -16.86 32.75
CA GLU A 287 -11.04 -16.62 32.29
C GLU A 287 -11.14 -16.79 30.77
N GLN A 288 -12.32 -17.13 30.25
CA GLN A 288 -12.49 -17.45 28.81
C GLN A 288 -11.92 -16.37 27.89
N ARG A 289 -12.26 -15.11 28.14
CA ARG A 289 -11.81 -13.98 27.34
C ARG A 289 -10.28 -13.81 27.41
N GLU A 290 -9.71 -13.88 28.59
CA GLU A 290 -8.26 -13.81 28.81
C GLU A 290 -7.53 -14.91 28.05
N ARG A 291 -8.05 -16.14 28.11
CA ARG A 291 -7.54 -17.30 27.38
C ARG A 291 -7.55 -17.07 25.87
N GLU A 292 -8.67 -16.59 25.33
CA GLU A 292 -8.82 -16.32 23.91
C GLU A 292 -7.83 -15.23 23.43
N GLU A 293 -7.74 -14.13 24.16
CA GLU A 293 -6.82 -13.02 23.88
C GLU A 293 -5.34 -13.47 23.98
N PHE A 294 -5.01 -14.26 25.00
CA PHE A 294 -3.66 -14.82 25.17
C PHE A 294 -3.27 -15.77 24.03
N MET A 295 -4.16 -16.68 23.64
CA MET A 295 -3.92 -17.60 22.52
C MET A 295 -3.76 -16.84 21.21
N TYR A 296 -4.55 -15.80 21.01
CA TYR A 296 -4.49 -14.96 19.82
C TYR A 296 -3.18 -14.17 19.74
N ALA A 297 -2.81 -13.48 20.80
CA ALA A 297 -1.55 -12.75 20.87
C ALA A 297 -0.32 -13.69 20.71
N THR A 298 -0.42 -14.91 21.23
CA THR A 298 0.62 -15.94 21.04
C THR A 298 0.77 -16.32 19.58
N PHE A 299 -0.34 -16.46 18.85
CA PHE A 299 -0.30 -16.72 17.40
C PHE A 299 0.35 -15.56 16.67
N LEU A 300 -0.16 -14.34 16.84
CA LEU A 300 0.38 -13.13 16.18
C LEU A 300 1.87 -12.97 16.46
N LYS A 301 2.29 -13.13 17.73
CA LYS A 301 3.69 -13.05 18.10
C LYS A 301 4.55 -14.04 17.32
N LYS A 302 4.12 -15.31 17.23
CA LYS A 302 4.88 -16.33 16.48
C LYS A 302 5.05 -15.97 15.03
N ILE A 303 4.00 -15.45 14.37
CA ILE A 303 4.10 -15.03 12.96
C ILE A 303 5.02 -13.81 12.84
N CYS A 304 4.88 -12.81 13.72
CA CYS A 304 5.79 -11.66 13.75
C CYS A 304 7.25 -12.09 13.94
N ASP A 305 7.53 -13.01 14.86
CA ASP A 305 8.88 -13.51 15.10
C ASP A 305 9.47 -14.15 13.82
N ILE A 306 8.67 -14.91 13.05
CA ILE A 306 9.10 -15.50 11.77
C ILE A 306 9.49 -14.41 10.76
N ILE A 307 8.68 -13.36 10.64
CA ILE A 307 8.96 -12.24 9.73
C ILE A 307 10.22 -11.48 10.16
N LEU A 308 10.38 -11.22 11.46
CA LEU A 308 11.56 -10.57 12.02
C LEU A 308 12.82 -11.42 11.80
N ASP A 309 12.74 -12.75 11.97
CA ASP A 309 13.83 -13.68 11.68
C ASP A 309 14.24 -13.68 10.20
N CYS A 310 13.31 -13.34 9.29
CA CYS A 310 13.61 -13.13 7.87
C CYS A 310 14.23 -11.74 7.59
N GLY A 311 14.44 -10.90 8.62
CA GLY A 311 15.00 -9.57 8.50
C GLY A 311 14.01 -8.53 7.93
N LYS A 312 12.70 -8.79 8.05
CA LYS A 312 11.63 -7.92 7.57
C LYS A 312 10.78 -7.39 8.73
N THR A 313 10.01 -6.35 8.46
CA THR A 313 9.11 -5.72 9.43
C THR A 313 7.70 -6.30 9.26
N PRO A 314 7.10 -6.91 10.31
CA PRO A 314 5.71 -7.33 10.25
C PRO A 314 4.77 -6.14 10.26
N VAL A 315 3.71 -6.23 9.45
CA VAL A 315 2.58 -5.30 9.43
C VAL A 315 1.32 -6.09 9.74
N MET A 316 0.39 -5.52 10.48
CA MET A 316 -0.86 -6.20 10.82
C MET A 316 -2.03 -5.22 10.96
N TRP A 317 -3.24 -5.72 10.77
CA TRP A 317 -4.44 -4.98 11.11
C TRP A 317 -4.60 -4.84 12.63
N GLU A 318 -5.25 -3.77 13.05
CA GLU A 318 -5.80 -3.67 14.41
C GLU A 318 -6.80 -4.83 14.62
N GLY A 319 -6.48 -5.77 15.51
CA GLY A 319 -7.29 -6.96 15.77
C GLY A 319 -7.11 -7.54 17.17
N PHE A 320 -6.20 -7.01 17.97
CA PHE A 320 -5.86 -7.48 19.32
C PHE A 320 -6.22 -6.43 20.39
N SER A 321 -6.48 -6.91 21.62
CA SER A 321 -6.85 -6.04 22.74
C SER A 321 -5.62 -5.41 23.42
N LYS A 322 -5.85 -4.32 24.13
CA LYS A 322 -4.78 -3.61 24.85
C LYS A 322 -4.14 -4.43 25.98
N GLU A 323 -4.85 -5.40 26.52
CA GLU A 323 -4.38 -6.26 27.60
C GLU A 323 -3.18 -7.10 27.15
N VAL A 324 -3.11 -7.46 25.88
CA VAL A 324 -2.04 -8.28 25.29
C VAL A 324 -1.00 -7.48 24.51
N ASN A 325 -1.05 -6.16 24.54
CA ASN A 325 -0.07 -5.29 23.87
C ASN A 325 1.38 -5.67 24.19
N HIS A 326 1.66 -6.12 25.42
CA HIS A 326 2.99 -6.50 25.87
C HIS A 326 3.55 -7.76 25.17
N MET A 327 2.71 -8.55 24.53
CA MET A 327 3.10 -9.78 23.81
C MET A 327 3.46 -9.50 22.34
N ILE A 328 2.95 -8.41 21.74
CA ILE A 328 3.19 -8.08 20.34
C ILE A 328 4.52 -7.32 20.19
N PRO A 329 5.42 -7.74 19.28
CA PRO A 329 6.68 -7.03 19.00
C PRO A 329 6.45 -5.56 18.64
N ARG A 330 7.26 -4.65 19.21
CA ARG A 330 7.14 -3.21 18.96
C ARG A 330 7.67 -2.79 17.58
N GLU A 331 8.40 -3.65 16.94
CA GLU A 331 8.83 -3.52 15.55
C GLU A 331 7.66 -3.56 14.58
N ALA A 332 6.56 -4.23 14.97
CA ALA A 332 5.36 -4.33 14.14
C ALA A 332 4.72 -2.96 13.88
N VAL A 333 4.28 -2.75 12.64
CA VAL A 333 3.43 -1.62 12.25
C VAL A 333 1.97 -2.06 12.34
N VAL A 334 1.12 -1.28 12.99
CA VAL A 334 -0.31 -1.57 13.11
C VAL A 334 -1.12 -0.67 12.18
N MET A 335 -1.88 -1.28 11.30
CA MET A 335 -2.87 -0.59 10.46
C MET A 335 -4.17 -0.43 11.22
N SER A 336 -4.43 0.79 11.72
CA SER A 336 -5.60 1.09 12.52
C SER A 336 -6.76 1.52 11.65
N TRP A 337 -7.86 0.76 11.68
CA TRP A 337 -9.01 0.94 10.77
C TRP A 337 -10.32 1.30 11.49
N GLU A 338 -10.74 0.62 12.54
CA GLU A 338 -12.05 0.79 13.19
C GLU A 338 -12.01 1.20 14.67
N ASN A 339 -10.86 1.09 15.31
CA ASN A 339 -10.76 1.29 16.76
C ASN A 339 -11.74 0.38 17.55
N LEU A 340 -11.85 -0.87 17.11
CA LEU A 340 -12.80 -1.85 17.61
C LEU A 340 -12.25 -2.66 18.78
N TYR A 341 -11.03 -3.17 18.63
CA TYR A 341 -10.37 -4.04 19.61
C TYR A 341 -9.64 -3.23 20.68
N GLN A 342 -8.97 -2.17 20.24
CA GLN A 342 -8.41 -1.13 21.10
C GLN A 342 -8.39 0.19 20.33
N THR A 343 -8.22 1.29 21.06
CA THR A 343 -8.23 2.60 20.42
C THR A 343 -6.88 2.98 19.86
N THR A 344 -6.86 3.84 18.83
CA THR A 344 -5.62 4.43 18.32
C THR A 344 -4.77 5.08 19.42
N PRO A 345 -5.35 5.86 20.40
CA PRO A 345 -4.60 6.32 21.57
C PRO A 345 -3.97 5.20 22.40
N ASP A 346 -4.66 4.06 22.61
CA ASP A 346 -4.10 2.93 23.36
C ASP A 346 -2.90 2.31 22.61
N LEU A 347 -2.99 2.16 21.28
CA LEU A 347 -1.89 1.69 20.45
C LEU A 347 -0.66 2.61 20.49
N LEU A 348 -0.87 3.94 20.39
CA LEU A 348 0.21 4.93 20.51
C LEU A 348 0.87 4.91 21.88
N ASN A 349 0.06 4.84 22.96
CA ASN A 349 0.55 4.75 24.33
C ASN A 349 1.34 3.46 24.59
N ALA A 350 0.98 2.37 23.88
CA ALA A 350 1.74 1.11 23.88
C ALA A 350 3.04 1.18 23.09
N GLY A 351 3.27 2.25 22.32
CA GLY A 351 4.51 2.49 21.58
C GLY A 351 4.54 1.93 20.15
N PHE A 352 3.41 1.54 19.57
CA PHE A 352 3.34 1.06 18.19
C PHE A 352 3.48 2.21 17.17
N ARG A 353 4.04 1.88 16.01
CA ARG A 353 3.95 2.69 14.79
C ARG A 353 2.63 2.39 14.09
N LEU A 354 1.95 3.43 13.60
CA LEU A 354 0.61 3.27 13.04
C LEU A 354 0.52 3.80 11.61
N VAL A 355 -0.30 3.12 10.82
CA VAL A 355 -0.81 3.61 9.54
C VAL A 355 -2.31 3.85 9.68
N ASN A 356 -2.78 5.01 9.22
CA ASN A 356 -4.19 5.33 9.25
C ASN A 356 -4.92 4.67 8.07
N CYS A 357 -5.75 3.70 8.39
CA CYS A 357 -6.61 2.95 7.49
C CYS A 357 -8.09 3.16 7.82
N SER A 358 -8.44 4.34 8.40
CA SER A 358 -9.81 4.61 8.84
C SER A 358 -10.83 4.24 7.77
N TRP A 359 -11.79 3.38 8.11
CA TRP A 359 -12.83 2.96 7.19
C TRP A 359 -13.45 4.17 6.46
N VAL A 360 -13.85 5.18 7.22
CA VAL A 360 -14.29 6.46 6.66
C VAL A 360 -13.14 7.46 6.67
N PRO A 361 -12.62 7.91 5.51
CA PRO A 361 -13.10 7.69 4.15
C PRO A 361 -12.16 6.83 3.27
N MET A 362 -11.27 6.00 3.86
CA MET A 362 -10.19 5.34 3.13
C MET A 362 -10.61 4.08 2.39
N TYR A 363 -11.77 3.47 2.73
CA TYR A 363 -12.25 2.28 2.03
C TYR A 363 -12.88 2.65 0.69
N VAL A 364 -12.42 2.02 -0.38
CA VAL A 364 -13.06 2.04 -1.70
C VAL A 364 -13.98 0.83 -1.74
N LEU A 365 -15.27 1.10 -1.69
CA LEU A 365 -16.33 0.10 -1.63
C LEU A 365 -17.24 0.22 -2.85
N ALA A 366 -18.25 -0.65 -2.95
CA ALA A 366 -19.27 -0.59 -3.97
C ALA A 366 -20.08 0.72 -4.00
N PRO A 367 -20.74 1.05 -5.12
CA PRO A 367 -21.32 2.37 -5.35
C PRO A 367 -22.31 2.89 -4.30
N ASP A 368 -22.93 2.03 -3.52
CA ASP A 368 -23.89 2.39 -2.47
C ASP A 368 -23.26 2.72 -1.11
N LYS A 369 -21.94 2.48 -0.95
CA LYS A 369 -21.20 2.61 0.32
C LYS A 369 -19.81 3.23 0.17
N TYR A 370 -19.63 4.13 -0.76
CA TYR A 370 -18.34 4.78 -0.95
C TYR A 370 -18.35 6.24 -0.53
N TRP A 371 -17.19 6.71 -0.11
CA TRP A 371 -16.94 8.11 0.17
C TRP A 371 -16.40 8.80 -1.08
N SER A 372 -16.79 10.07 -1.24
CA SER A 372 -16.38 10.86 -2.40
C SER A 372 -14.88 11.19 -2.37
N PRO A 373 -14.27 11.47 -3.54
CA PRO A 373 -12.91 12.01 -3.58
C PRO A 373 -12.73 13.27 -2.73
N ARG A 374 -13.79 14.09 -2.56
CA ARG A 374 -13.75 15.27 -1.71
C ARG A 374 -13.60 14.92 -0.23
N GLU A 375 -14.31 13.91 0.27
CA GLU A 375 -14.19 13.47 1.66
C GLU A 375 -12.77 12.96 1.95
N ILE A 376 -12.16 12.24 1.00
CA ILE A 376 -10.75 11.82 1.12
C ILE A 376 -9.83 13.04 1.09
N TYR A 377 -10.05 14.02 0.21
CA TYR A 377 -9.25 15.24 0.17
C TYR A 377 -9.36 16.07 1.47
N GLU A 378 -10.52 16.10 2.10
CA GLU A 378 -10.77 16.80 3.38
C GLU A 378 -10.25 16.03 4.59
N TRP A 379 -9.97 14.73 4.46
CA TRP A 379 -9.42 13.89 5.51
C TRP A 379 -8.00 14.33 5.94
N ASN A 380 -7.59 13.88 7.12
CA ASN A 380 -6.27 14.14 7.69
C ASN A 380 -5.70 12.86 8.30
N VAL A 381 -4.41 12.62 8.16
CA VAL A 381 -3.73 11.41 8.67
C VAL A 381 -3.85 11.20 10.20
N TYR A 382 -4.24 12.24 10.94
CA TYR A 382 -4.48 12.18 12.38
C TYR A 382 -5.96 12.05 12.77
N TYR A 383 -6.83 11.75 11.78
CA TYR A 383 -8.27 11.68 11.97
C TYR A 383 -8.81 10.30 11.64
N TRP A 384 -9.56 9.69 12.57
CA TRP A 384 -10.30 8.45 12.39
C TRP A 384 -11.79 8.65 12.60
N LYS A 385 -12.59 8.04 11.74
CA LYS A 385 -14.03 8.00 11.86
C LYS A 385 -14.50 6.55 11.78
N PRO A 386 -14.61 5.86 12.91
CA PRO A 386 -15.15 4.50 12.98
C PRO A 386 -16.60 4.44 12.49
N CYS A 387 -16.98 3.32 11.86
CA CYS A 387 -18.37 3.07 11.46
C CYS A 387 -18.90 1.71 11.93
N HIS A 388 -18.07 0.85 12.50
CA HIS A 388 -18.52 -0.43 13.05
C HIS A 388 -19.36 -0.24 14.32
N PRO A 389 -20.57 -0.89 14.43
CA PRO A 389 -21.49 -0.68 15.55
C PRO A 389 -20.91 -0.95 16.95
N ARG A 390 -19.90 -1.80 17.05
CA ARG A 390 -19.22 -2.12 18.32
C ARG A 390 -18.06 -1.18 18.66
N SER A 391 -17.66 -0.29 17.75
CA SER A 391 -16.62 0.68 18.07
C SER A 391 -17.09 1.65 19.16
N PRO A 392 -16.27 1.92 20.19
CA PRO A 392 -16.63 2.91 21.21
C PRO A 392 -16.76 4.34 20.65
N TYR A 393 -16.28 4.58 19.44
CA TYR A 393 -16.32 5.87 18.75
C TYR A 393 -17.30 5.93 17.58
N ILE A 394 -18.24 4.98 17.44
CA ILE A 394 -19.23 4.92 16.35
C ILE A 394 -19.98 6.25 16.11
N ASN A 395 -20.28 7.00 17.17
CA ASN A 395 -21.02 8.27 17.13
C ASN A 395 -20.10 9.50 17.23
N SER A 396 -18.81 9.33 17.11
CA SER A 396 -17.80 10.37 17.23
C SER A 396 -16.63 10.11 16.29
N SER A 397 -15.58 10.86 16.45
CA SER A 397 -14.32 10.67 15.73
C SER A 397 -13.16 10.84 16.70
N ILE A 398 -12.01 10.30 16.30
CA ILE A 398 -10.76 10.48 17.01
C ILE A 398 -9.91 11.45 16.20
N THR A 399 -9.47 12.52 16.84
CA THR A 399 -8.46 13.44 16.28
C THR A 399 -7.27 13.45 17.22
N LEU A 400 -6.09 13.24 16.68
CA LEU A 400 -4.85 13.18 17.45
C LEU A 400 -3.96 14.37 17.13
N GLU A 401 -3.12 14.73 18.09
CA GLU A 401 -2.02 15.66 17.86
C GLU A 401 -0.97 15.03 16.93
N PRO A 402 -0.30 15.82 16.08
CA PRO A 402 0.74 15.34 15.20
C PRO A 402 1.85 14.60 15.95
N THR A 403 2.12 13.37 15.51
CA THR A 403 3.19 12.52 16.05
C THR A 403 3.88 11.75 14.93
N LYS A 404 5.16 11.43 15.11
CA LYS A 404 5.94 10.62 14.17
C LYS A 404 5.56 9.13 14.20
N GLN A 405 4.87 8.67 15.26
CA GLN A 405 4.37 7.30 15.33
C GLN A 405 3.27 7.03 14.31
N ILE A 406 2.57 8.06 13.81
CA ILE A 406 1.64 7.94 12.68
C ILE A 406 2.43 8.20 11.41
N GLU A 407 2.72 7.14 10.68
CA GLU A 407 3.59 7.18 9.51
C GLU A 407 2.91 7.76 8.27
N GLY A 408 1.59 7.64 8.18
CA GLY A 408 0.79 8.13 7.06
C GLY A 408 -0.55 7.45 6.97
N GLY A 409 -0.99 7.16 5.75
CA GLY A 409 -2.27 6.51 5.49
C GLY A 409 -2.30 5.67 4.23
N GLU A 410 -3.37 4.86 4.12
CA GLU A 410 -3.55 3.94 3.02
C GLU A 410 -5.00 3.95 2.51
N LEU A 411 -5.15 3.93 1.19
CA LEU A 411 -6.43 3.75 0.50
C LEU A 411 -6.64 2.25 0.28
N LEU A 412 -7.83 1.73 0.62
CA LEU A 412 -8.08 0.29 0.65
C LEU A 412 -9.26 -0.09 -0.26
N ALA A 413 -8.98 -0.86 -1.31
CA ALA A 413 -9.98 -1.39 -2.22
C ALA A 413 -10.30 -2.85 -1.86
N TRP A 414 -11.44 -3.07 -1.18
CA TRP A 414 -11.91 -4.38 -0.76
C TRP A 414 -12.81 -5.01 -1.81
N GLY A 415 -12.40 -6.16 -2.33
CA GLY A 415 -13.03 -6.82 -3.46
C GLY A 415 -14.36 -7.49 -3.16
N ASP A 416 -14.69 -7.79 -1.90
CA ASP A 416 -15.94 -8.40 -1.48
C ASP A 416 -17.16 -7.52 -1.83
N HIS A 417 -17.05 -6.22 -1.64
CA HIS A 417 -18.11 -5.28 -2.00
C HIS A 417 -18.37 -5.22 -3.51
N VAL A 418 -17.34 -5.39 -4.32
CA VAL A 418 -17.44 -5.44 -5.78
C VAL A 418 -18.21 -6.69 -6.20
N ILE A 419 -17.83 -7.86 -5.68
CA ILE A 419 -18.53 -9.12 -5.99
C ILE A 419 -20.01 -9.06 -5.62
N TRP A 420 -20.35 -8.49 -4.48
CA TRP A 420 -21.75 -8.35 -4.05
C TRP A 420 -22.55 -7.38 -4.91
N SER A 421 -21.91 -6.36 -5.47
CA SER A 421 -22.57 -5.36 -6.32
C SER A 421 -22.68 -5.78 -7.78
N TYR A 422 -21.76 -6.64 -8.25
CA TYR A 422 -21.68 -7.12 -9.63
C TYR A 422 -21.64 -8.66 -9.72
N PRO A 423 -22.59 -9.38 -9.10
CA PRO A 423 -22.53 -10.85 -8.99
C PRO A 423 -22.59 -11.56 -10.34
N ASP A 424 -23.24 -10.93 -11.33
CA ASP A 424 -23.45 -11.49 -12.67
C ASP A 424 -22.46 -10.99 -13.72
N ASN A 425 -21.61 -9.99 -13.37
CA ASN A 425 -20.64 -9.39 -14.28
C ASN A 425 -19.38 -8.92 -13.54
N ILE A 426 -18.49 -9.83 -13.25
CA ILE A 426 -17.24 -9.59 -12.53
C ILE A 426 -16.34 -8.60 -13.28
N GLU A 427 -16.27 -8.67 -14.62
CA GLU A 427 -15.44 -7.75 -15.42
C GLU A 427 -15.90 -6.28 -15.26
N GLU A 428 -17.21 -6.04 -15.24
CA GLU A 428 -17.75 -4.70 -14.97
C GLU A 428 -17.39 -4.24 -13.55
N GLY A 429 -17.48 -5.14 -12.57
CA GLY A 429 -17.08 -4.87 -11.19
C GLY A 429 -15.61 -4.48 -11.07
N VAL A 430 -14.71 -5.21 -11.72
CA VAL A 430 -13.27 -4.92 -11.76
C VAL A 430 -13.00 -3.55 -12.40
N CYS A 431 -13.66 -3.23 -13.52
CA CYS A 431 -13.53 -1.93 -14.17
C CYS A 431 -14.05 -0.78 -13.29
N GLU A 432 -15.15 -1.00 -12.58
CA GLU A 432 -15.71 0.01 -11.66
C GLU A 432 -14.81 0.22 -10.44
N GLU A 433 -14.27 -0.85 -9.85
CA GLU A 433 -13.30 -0.74 -8.76
C GLU A 433 -12.07 0.07 -9.18
N GLN A 434 -11.48 -0.25 -10.34
CA GLN A 434 -10.36 0.51 -10.89
C GLN A 434 -10.72 1.99 -11.05
N ARG A 435 -11.89 2.30 -11.63
CA ARG A 435 -12.37 3.68 -11.79
C ARG A 435 -12.50 4.40 -10.45
N LEU A 436 -13.08 3.74 -9.44
CA LEU A 436 -13.25 4.30 -8.10
C LEU A 436 -11.91 4.59 -7.43
N VAL A 437 -10.92 3.71 -7.58
CA VAL A 437 -9.55 3.90 -7.08
C VAL A 437 -8.88 5.08 -7.78
N GLU A 438 -8.92 5.15 -9.11
CA GLU A 438 -8.34 6.24 -9.90
C GLU A 438 -8.92 7.62 -9.57
N GLU A 439 -10.16 7.67 -9.12
CA GLU A 439 -10.80 8.91 -8.68
C GLU A 439 -10.35 9.39 -7.29
N ARG A 440 -9.70 8.53 -6.50
CA ARG A 440 -9.40 8.75 -5.07
C ARG A 440 -7.92 8.79 -4.74
N VAL A 441 -7.11 8.03 -5.45
CA VAL A 441 -5.67 7.86 -5.14
C VAL A 441 -4.90 9.18 -5.10
N GLY A 442 -5.22 10.13 -6.00
CA GLY A 442 -4.60 11.46 -5.98
C GLY A 442 -4.98 12.30 -4.76
N CYS A 443 -6.17 12.07 -4.19
CA CYS A 443 -6.61 12.74 -2.96
C CYS A 443 -5.86 12.17 -1.74
N LEU A 444 -5.69 10.86 -1.67
CA LEU A 444 -4.83 10.22 -0.67
C LEU A 444 -3.40 10.74 -0.78
N SER A 445 -2.85 10.74 -1.99
CA SER A 445 -1.48 11.22 -2.24
C SER A 445 -1.30 12.65 -1.73
N GLU A 446 -2.22 13.57 -2.03
CA GLU A 446 -2.16 14.95 -1.54
C GLU A 446 -2.10 15.01 -0.01
N ASN A 447 -2.94 14.24 0.69
CA ASN A 447 -3.01 14.25 2.15
C ASN A 447 -1.81 13.65 2.86
N THR A 448 -1.17 12.67 2.24
CA THR A 448 0.01 12.01 2.80
C THR A 448 1.31 12.69 2.36
N TRP A 449 1.25 13.47 1.27
CA TRP A 449 2.35 14.32 0.84
C TRP A 449 2.39 15.62 1.62
N ASN A 450 1.22 16.29 1.80
CA ASN A 450 1.04 17.60 2.42
C ASN A 450 0.11 17.51 3.64
N ARG A 451 0.48 16.74 4.66
CA ARG A 451 -0.39 16.53 5.83
C ARG A 451 -0.71 17.79 6.62
N THR A 452 0.17 18.80 6.56
CA THR A 452 0.05 20.04 7.31
C THR A 452 -0.39 21.23 6.46
N LYS A 453 -0.23 21.17 5.14
CA LYS A 453 -0.54 22.28 4.23
C LYS A 453 -1.27 21.78 2.99
N LYS A 454 -2.52 22.18 2.85
CA LYS A 454 -3.34 21.85 1.67
C LYS A 454 -3.56 23.06 0.78
N CYS A 455 -3.58 22.86 -0.53
CA CYS A 455 -4.01 23.90 -1.45
C CYS A 455 -5.54 24.09 -1.39
N ASN A 456 -6.03 25.15 -2.05
CA ASN A 456 -7.48 25.36 -2.16
C ASN A 456 -8.14 24.22 -2.97
N ASP A 457 -9.29 23.70 -2.50
CA ASP A 457 -10.01 22.57 -3.09
C ASP A 457 -10.31 22.74 -4.58
N LYS A 458 -10.77 23.93 -4.99
CA LYS A 458 -11.06 24.21 -6.42
C LYS A 458 -9.81 24.15 -7.30
N ILE A 459 -8.67 24.61 -6.75
CA ILE A 459 -7.38 24.56 -7.43
C ILE A 459 -6.93 23.09 -7.53
N PHE A 460 -7.01 22.36 -6.43
CA PHE A 460 -6.66 20.94 -6.39
C PHE A 460 -7.48 20.11 -7.38
N PHE A 461 -8.81 20.15 -7.32
CA PHE A 461 -9.64 19.33 -8.21
C PHE A 461 -9.49 19.69 -9.69
N LYS A 462 -9.18 20.96 -10.00
CA LYS A 462 -8.83 21.36 -11.38
C LYS A 462 -7.52 20.72 -11.84
N ALA A 463 -6.49 20.73 -10.98
CA ALA A 463 -5.20 20.08 -11.23
C ALA A 463 -5.37 18.56 -11.34
N TYR A 464 -6.12 17.96 -10.42
CA TYR A 464 -6.38 16.53 -10.39
C TYR A 464 -7.10 16.05 -11.64
N ALA A 465 -8.10 16.78 -12.13
CA ALA A 465 -8.77 16.45 -13.38
C ALA A 465 -7.81 16.45 -14.60
N LYS A 466 -6.77 17.31 -14.62
CA LYS A 466 -5.72 17.28 -15.64
C LYS A 466 -4.79 16.07 -15.43
N ALA A 467 -4.34 15.82 -14.20
CA ALA A 467 -3.49 14.68 -13.88
C ALA A 467 -4.16 13.34 -14.22
N LYS A 468 -5.46 13.19 -13.94
CA LYS A 468 -6.24 11.99 -14.32
C LYS A 468 -6.19 11.72 -15.82
N LYS A 469 -6.32 12.76 -16.67
CA LYS A 469 -6.21 12.59 -18.13
C LYS A 469 -4.83 12.10 -18.58
N LEU A 470 -3.76 12.53 -17.90
CA LEU A 470 -2.41 12.04 -18.17
C LEU A 470 -2.23 10.61 -17.70
N GLN A 471 -2.76 10.26 -16.53
CA GLN A 471 -2.73 8.91 -16.00
C GLN A 471 -3.55 7.94 -16.87
N THR A 472 -4.71 8.36 -17.40
CA THR A 472 -5.48 7.57 -18.37
C THR A 472 -4.66 7.27 -19.63
N ARG A 473 -3.93 8.27 -20.18
CA ARG A 473 -3.03 8.02 -21.33
C ARG A 473 -1.90 7.05 -20.98
N LEU A 474 -1.32 7.19 -19.78
CA LEU A 474 -0.29 6.27 -19.29
C LEU A 474 -0.80 4.84 -19.27
N ARG A 475 -2.06 4.61 -18.85
CA ARG A 475 -2.69 3.30 -18.83
C ARG A 475 -3.00 2.76 -20.22
N GLU A 476 -3.57 3.60 -21.11
CA GLU A 476 -4.08 3.17 -22.43
C GLU A 476 -2.97 2.92 -23.46
N ASN A 477 -1.86 3.65 -23.38
CA ASN A 477 -0.75 3.55 -24.32
C ASN A 477 0.34 2.58 -23.81
N LYS A 478 -0.03 1.33 -23.53
CA LYS A 478 0.92 0.25 -23.26
C LYS A 478 1.49 -0.26 -24.59
N GLU A 479 2.80 -0.59 -24.62
CA GLU A 479 3.39 -1.34 -25.71
C GLU A 479 3.04 -2.82 -25.63
#